data_e03fd7f7867c0b8891732c23376edfe9
#
_entry.id   e03fd7f7867c0b8891732c23376edfe9
#
_cell.length_a   1.000
_cell.length_b   1.000
_cell.length_c   1.000
_cell.angle_alpha   90.00
_cell.angle_beta   90.00
_cell.angle_gamma   90.00
#
_symmetry.space_group_name_H-M   'P 1'
#
loop_
_entity.id
_entity.type
_entity.pdbx_description
1 polymer ?
#
loop_
_entity_poly.entity_id
_entity_poly.type
_entity_poly.pdbx_seq_one_letter_code
_entity_poly.pdbx_strand_id
1 'polypeptide(L)'
;MNRINILVICMVVFFMTGNACATEWISSEELITSDFHLMTADERNVVKAATDDSMEAAYMLKDNIRWYYHNGDLSLPANFSNQNKLVVNGNLTISGDYDDYLSGNGHLIVLGNVIVDNFINHDFAYVKGQMTAKGLVYADYNDHNFEVMKGISARGIIVSDKATQFEVIKAEFYINEDGSGG
;
A
#
# COMPACT_ATOMS: atom_id res chain seq x y z
N MET A 1 28.29 -7.91 -12.79
CA MET A 1 26.92 -7.87 -12.29
C MET A 1 26.36 -6.49 -12.54
N ASN A 2 25.46 -6.37 -13.52
CA ASN A 2 24.88 -5.07 -13.89
C ASN A 2 23.75 -4.76 -12.91
N ARG A 3 23.97 -3.76 -12.05
CA ARG A 3 22.88 -3.11 -11.35
C ARG A 3 22.04 -2.42 -12.43
N ILE A 4 20.93 -3.01 -12.82
CA ILE A 4 19.93 -2.33 -13.62
C ILE A 4 19.45 -1.18 -12.76
N ASN A 5 19.77 0.04 -13.18
CA ASN A 5 19.42 1.24 -12.45
C ASN A 5 17.90 1.26 -12.26
N ILE A 6 17.43 1.15 -11.03
CA ILE A 6 16.03 1.28 -10.60
C ILE A 6 15.39 2.55 -11.20
N LEU A 7 16.19 3.58 -11.45
CA LEU A 7 15.79 4.81 -12.14
C LEU A 7 15.22 4.56 -13.55
N VAL A 8 15.64 3.49 -14.24
CA VAL A 8 15.14 3.16 -15.59
C VAL A 8 13.76 2.52 -15.53
N ILE A 9 13.46 1.74 -14.48
CA ILE A 9 12.16 1.10 -14.31
C ILE A 9 11.09 2.16 -13.98
N CYS A 10 11.39 3.12 -13.12
CA CYS A 10 10.50 4.25 -12.87
C CYS A 10 10.23 5.09 -14.13
N MET A 11 11.23 5.29 -14.99
CA MET A 11 11.02 6.03 -16.27
C MET A 11 10.18 5.25 -17.28
N VAL A 12 10.27 3.93 -17.33
CA VAL A 12 9.50 3.12 -18.29
C VAL A 12 8.01 3.05 -17.92
N VAL A 13 7.68 3.07 -16.62
CA VAL A 13 6.28 3.13 -16.15
C VAL A 13 5.61 4.45 -16.54
N PHE A 14 6.34 5.56 -16.54
CA PHE A 14 5.81 6.88 -16.90
C PHE A 14 5.48 7.04 -18.39
N PHE A 15 6.08 6.23 -19.28
CA PHE A 15 5.87 6.39 -20.73
C PHE A 15 4.78 5.48 -21.33
N MET A 16 4.21 4.54 -20.57
CA MET A 16 3.26 3.58 -21.12
C MET A 16 1.77 3.91 -20.92
N THR A 17 1.44 4.93 -20.13
CA THR A 17 0.05 5.36 -19.98
C THR A 17 -0.19 6.66 -20.73
N GLY A 18 -0.51 6.55 -22.02
CA GLY A 18 -0.86 7.68 -22.88
C GLY A 18 -2.22 8.29 -22.59
N ASN A 19 -2.42 8.75 -21.36
CA ASN A 19 -3.46 9.72 -21.02
C ASN A 19 -2.80 10.75 -20.10
N ALA A 20 -2.75 11.99 -20.56
CA ALA A 20 -2.40 13.13 -19.73
C ALA A 20 -3.49 13.30 -18.64
N CYS A 21 -3.39 12.50 -17.60
CA CYS A 21 -4.22 12.64 -16.43
C CYS A 21 -3.42 13.35 -15.34
N ALA A 22 -4.11 14.20 -14.62
CA ALA A 22 -3.63 15.11 -13.61
C ALA A 22 -2.47 14.56 -12.78
N THR A 23 -1.37 15.26 -12.81
CA THR A 23 -0.19 15.05 -11.96
C THR A 23 -0.38 15.59 -10.55
N GLU A 24 -1.63 15.67 -10.09
CA GLU A 24 -1.92 16.16 -8.76
C GLU A 24 -1.73 15.01 -7.75
N TRP A 25 -0.96 15.29 -6.71
CA TRP A 25 -0.73 14.38 -5.60
C TRP A 25 -1.38 14.94 -4.35
N ILE A 26 -2.21 14.12 -3.71
CA ILE A 26 -2.74 14.40 -2.38
C ILE A 26 -1.77 13.77 -1.38
N SER A 27 -1.30 14.54 -0.43
CA SER A 27 -0.46 14.04 0.66
C SER A 27 -1.30 13.53 1.82
N SER A 28 -0.74 12.59 2.59
CA SER A 28 -1.40 12.13 3.82
C SER A 28 -1.55 13.24 4.87
N GLU A 29 -0.68 14.26 4.88
CA GLU A 29 -0.81 15.43 5.76
C GLU A 29 -2.09 16.21 5.48
N GLU A 30 -2.48 16.37 4.21
CA GLU A 30 -3.72 17.04 3.84
C GLU A 30 -4.94 16.26 4.32
N LEU A 31 -4.92 14.92 4.17
CA LEU A 31 -6.03 14.07 4.58
C LEU A 31 -6.19 13.97 6.11
N ILE A 32 -5.09 14.01 6.86
CA ILE A 32 -5.14 13.94 8.33
C ILE A 32 -5.95 15.09 8.92
N THR A 33 -6.01 16.23 8.26
CA THR A 33 -6.76 17.39 8.74
C THR A 33 -8.24 17.36 8.40
N SER A 34 -8.67 16.58 7.42
CA SER A 34 -10.05 16.54 6.91
C SER A 34 -10.76 15.22 7.14
N ASP A 35 -10.10 14.10 6.85
CA ASP A 35 -10.73 12.80 6.72
C ASP A 35 -10.29 11.78 7.78
N PHE A 36 -9.20 12.06 8.50
CA PHE A 36 -8.66 11.22 9.53
C PHE A 36 -8.62 11.90 10.90
N HIS A 37 -8.65 11.10 11.94
CA HIS A 37 -8.37 11.54 13.31
C HIS A 37 -7.37 10.59 13.98
N LEU A 38 -6.78 11.03 15.08
CA LEU A 38 -5.89 10.18 15.88
C LEU A 38 -6.67 8.98 16.42
N MET A 39 -6.22 7.77 16.09
CA MET A 39 -6.90 6.53 16.46
C MET A 39 -7.03 6.38 17.99
N THR A 40 -8.23 6.17 18.46
CA THR A 40 -8.56 5.91 19.86
C THR A 40 -8.17 4.48 20.30
N ALA A 41 -8.18 4.22 21.60
CA ALA A 41 -7.90 2.87 22.13
C ALA A 41 -8.97 1.85 21.68
N ASP A 42 -10.23 2.24 21.63
CA ASP A 42 -11.33 1.36 21.21
C ASP A 42 -11.21 1.01 19.71
N GLU A 43 -10.94 1.99 18.84
CA GLU A 43 -10.68 1.77 17.41
C GLU A 43 -9.47 0.87 17.20
N ARG A 44 -8.41 1.08 17.98
CA ARG A 44 -7.22 0.22 17.94
C ARG A 44 -7.56 -1.24 18.27
N ASN A 45 -8.40 -1.48 19.25
CA ASN A 45 -8.85 -2.82 19.61
C ASN A 45 -9.68 -3.46 18.48
N VAL A 46 -10.53 -2.69 17.82
CA VAL A 46 -11.27 -3.13 16.62
C VAL A 46 -10.33 -3.52 15.50
N VAL A 47 -9.32 -2.67 15.22
CA VAL A 47 -8.33 -2.95 14.17
C VAL A 47 -7.49 -4.17 14.53
N LYS A 48 -6.99 -4.29 15.76
CA LYS A 48 -6.25 -5.48 16.24
C LYS A 48 -7.06 -6.76 16.05
N ALA A 49 -8.34 -6.77 16.42
CA ALA A 49 -9.20 -7.93 16.22
C ALA A 49 -9.48 -8.24 14.74
N ALA A 50 -9.47 -7.21 13.89
CA ALA A 50 -9.66 -7.38 12.45
C ALA A 50 -8.39 -7.84 11.71
N THR A 51 -7.22 -7.70 12.30
CA THR A 51 -5.90 -8.04 11.74
C THR A 51 -5.20 -9.13 12.55
N ASP A 52 -5.95 -9.99 13.23
CA ASP A 52 -5.43 -11.07 14.11
C ASP A 52 -4.69 -12.17 13.33
N ASP A 53 -4.84 -12.22 12.02
CA ASP A 53 -4.14 -13.08 11.07
C ASP A 53 -2.77 -12.52 10.61
N SER A 54 -2.39 -11.30 11.02
CA SER A 54 -1.10 -10.68 10.72
C SER A 54 -0.28 -10.43 11.98
N MET A 55 0.87 -11.10 12.07
CA MET A 55 1.82 -10.86 13.17
C MET A 55 2.44 -9.45 13.11
N GLU A 56 2.65 -8.92 11.90
CA GLU A 56 3.24 -7.59 11.76
C GLU A 56 2.22 -6.50 12.08
N ALA A 57 0.96 -6.63 11.65
CA ALA A 57 -0.09 -5.70 12.06
C ALA A 57 -0.22 -5.65 13.58
N ALA A 58 -0.16 -6.80 14.26
CA ALA A 58 -0.18 -6.87 15.73
C ALA A 58 1.02 -6.14 16.35
N TYR A 59 2.21 -6.24 15.76
CA TYR A 59 3.40 -5.51 16.20
C TYR A 59 3.26 -4.00 15.96
N MET A 60 2.76 -3.61 14.80
CA MET A 60 2.62 -2.21 14.40
C MET A 60 1.52 -1.47 15.17
N LEU A 61 0.48 -2.18 15.64
CA LEU A 61 -0.64 -1.61 16.38
C LEU A 61 -0.37 -1.51 17.91
N LYS A 62 0.89 -1.44 18.34
CA LYS A 62 1.23 -1.18 19.75
C LYS A 62 0.73 0.19 20.20
N ASP A 63 0.43 0.30 21.51
CA ASP A 63 -0.23 1.47 22.07
C ASP A 63 0.60 2.77 22.00
N ASN A 64 1.93 2.63 21.94
CA ASN A 64 2.85 3.76 21.84
C ASN A 64 3.09 4.26 20.40
N ILE A 65 2.49 3.61 19.39
CA ILE A 65 2.61 4.01 17.99
C ILE A 65 1.39 4.82 17.59
N ARG A 66 1.63 5.99 17.00
CA ARG A 66 0.58 6.87 16.48
C ARG A 66 0.05 6.35 15.16
N TRP A 67 -1.27 6.18 15.08
CA TRP A 67 -2.00 5.88 13.86
C TRP A 67 -3.13 6.87 13.68
N TYR A 68 -3.43 7.19 12.44
CA TYR A 68 -4.61 7.97 12.07
C TYR A 68 -5.66 7.05 11.48
N TYR A 69 -6.92 7.31 11.80
CA TYR A 69 -8.04 6.42 11.53
C TYR A 69 -9.13 7.14 10.76
N HIS A 70 -9.59 6.51 9.68
CA HIS A 70 -10.77 6.88 8.91
C HIS A 70 -11.83 5.79 9.06
N ASN A 71 -13.07 6.17 9.39
CA ASN A 71 -14.17 5.24 9.54
C ASN A 71 -15.09 5.28 8.32
N GLY A 72 -15.15 4.19 7.60
CA GLY A 72 -15.93 4.03 6.39
C GLY A 72 -15.07 3.95 5.12
N ASP A 73 -15.72 3.96 3.98
CA ASP A 73 -15.06 3.94 2.68
C ASP A 73 -14.41 5.30 2.39
N LEU A 74 -13.20 5.27 1.84
CA LEU A 74 -12.45 6.45 1.44
C LEU A 74 -12.21 6.43 -0.08
N SER A 75 -12.54 7.54 -0.74
CA SER A 75 -12.31 7.72 -2.18
C SER A 75 -11.48 8.98 -2.44
N LEU A 76 -10.33 8.80 -3.07
CA LEU A 76 -9.41 9.87 -3.41
C LEU A 76 -9.43 10.10 -4.93
N PRO A 77 -9.62 11.34 -5.39
CA PRO A 77 -9.79 11.64 -6.83
C PRO A 77 -8.48 11.78 -7.60
N ALA A 78 -7.33 11.66 -6.95
CA ALA A 78 -6.00 11.89 -7.53
C ALA A 78 -4.98 10.88 -7.01
N ASN A 79 -3.74 11.00 -7.42
CA ASN A 79 -2.63 10.23 -6.86
C ASN A 79 -2.49 10.50 -5.36
N PHE A 80 -2.02 9.51 -4.61
CA PHE A 80 -1.90 9.62 -3.16
C PHE A 80 -0.50 9.23 -2.67
N SER A 81 0.15 10.19 -1.99
CA SER A 81 1.43 9.97 -1.32
C SER A 81 1.22 9.79 0.18
N ASN A 82 1.51 8.59 0.67
CA ASN A 82 1.38 8.26 2.09
C ASN A 82 2.70 8.41 2.83
N GLN A 83 2.72 9.29 3.82
CA GLN A 83 3.87 9.55 4.69
C GLN A 83 3.55 9.33 6.18
N ASN A 84 2.41 8.72 6.46
CA ASN A 84 1.91 8.53 7.81
C ASN A 84 1.41 7.09 8.01
N LYS A 85 1.08 6.76 9.25
CA LYS A 85 0.47 5.48 9.61
C LYS A 85 -1.05 5.62 9.57
N LEU A 86 -1.67 5.06 8.53
CA LEU A 86 -3.09 5.23 8.24
C LEU A 86 -3.87 3.92 8.37
N VAL A 87 -5.05 4.00 8.94
CA VAL A 87 -6.06 2.94 8.93
C VAL A 87 -7.32 3.43 8.24
N VAL A 88 -7.79 2.69 7.25
CA VAL A 88 -9.11 2.85 6.63
C VAL A 88 -9.99 1.68 7.05
N ASN A 89 -11.00 1.94 7.90
CA ASN A 89 -11.99 0.95 8.31
C ASN A 89 -13.12 0.87 7.28
N GLY A 90 -12.80 0.44 6.08
CA GLY A 90 -13.66 0.37 4.92
C GLY A 90 -12.85 0.07 3.67
N ASN A 91 -13.41 0.37 2.50
CA ASN A 91 -12.72 0.25 1.23
C ASN A 91 -11.90 1.53 0.94
N LEU A 92 -10.79 1.37 0.24
CA LEU A 92 -9.97 2.47 -0.26
C LEU A 92 -9.99 2.47 -1.79
N THR A 93 -10.43 3.56 -2.39
CA THR A 93 -10.38 3.77 -3.84
C THR A 93 -9.53 5.01 -4.14
N ILE A 94 -8.49 4.84 -4.95
CA ILE A 94 -7.63 5.92 -5.40
C ILE A 94 -7.76 6.00 -6.93
N SER A 95 -8.20 7.16 -7.45
CA SER A 95 -8.35 7.39 -8.90
C SER A 95 -7.00 7.75 -9.56
N GLY A 96 -5.92 7.13 -9.10
CA GLY A 96 -4.55 7.34 -9.52
C GLY A 96 -3.61 6.36 -8.84
N ASP A 97 -2.38 6.76 -8.66
CA ASP A 97 -1.33 5.96 -8.06
C ASP A 97 -1.27 6.12 -6.53
N TYR A 98 -0.89 5.06 -5.83
CA TYR A 98 -0.46 5.08 -4.44
C TYR A 98 1.05 4.97 -4.36
N ASP A 99 1.67 5.78 -3.51
CA ASP A 99 3.11 5.77 -3.28
C ASP A 99 3.44 6.09 -1.82
N ASP A 100 4.21 5.23 -1.16
CA ASP A 100 4.76 5.47 0.18
C ASP A 100 6.31 5.51 0.20
N TYR A 101 6.93 5.52 -0.99
CA TYR A 101 8.37 5.41 -1.18
C TYR A 101 9.19 6.50 -0.49
N LEU A 102 8.67 7.72 -0.45
CA LEU A 102 9.47 8.89 -0.05
C LEU A 102 9.55 9.12 1.47
N SER A 103 8.80 8.38 2.27
CA SER A 103 8.61 8.74 3.68
C SER A 103 9.36 7.88 4.70
N GLY A 104 9.56 6.60 4.42
CA GLY A 104 10.03 5.63 5.41
C GLY A 104 9.12 5.48 6.63
N ASN A 105 7.85 5.93 6.55
CA ASN A 105 6.83 5.82 7.60
C ASN A 105 5.40 5.69 7.06
N GLY A 106 5.25 5.39 5.77
CA GLY A 106 3.99 5.37 5.05
C GLY A 106 3.15 4.11 5.25
N HIS A 107 2.96 3.65 6.48
CA HIS A 107 2.23 2.40 6.75
C HIS A 107 0.73 2.52 6.45
N LEU A 108 0.15 1.46 5.89
CA LEU A 108 -1.26 1.43 5.51
C LEU A 108 -1.96 0.14 6.00
N ILE A 109 -3.09 0.30 6.66
CA ILE A 109 -4.02 -0.80 6.96
C ILE A 109 -5.37 -0.46 6.34
N VAL A 110 -5.89 -1.34 5.48
CA VAL A 110 -7.24 -1.24 4.91
C VAL A 110 -8.04 -2.48 5.31
N LEU A 111 -9.13 -2.29 6.03
CA LEU A 111 -9.98 -3.40 6.49
C LEU A 111 -11.00 -3.87 5.41
N GLY A 112 -11.10 -3.16 4.30
CA GLY A 112 -11.88 -3.51 3.12
C GLY A 112 -11.01 -3.87 1.93
N ASN A 113 -11.50 -3.53 0.74
CA ASN A 113 -10.80 -3.71 -0.52
C ASN A 113 -10.01 -2.46 -0.91
N VAL A 114 -9.03 -2.63 -1.79
CA VAL A 114 -8.26 -1.52 -2.40
C VAL A 114 -8.46 -1.54 -3.91
N ILE A 115 -8.74 -0.36 -4.48
CA ILE A 115 -8.74 -0.13 -5.93
C ILE A 115 -7.84 1.06 -6.22
N VAL A 116 -6.90 0.88 -7.17
CA VAL A 116 -5.86 1.86 -7.47
C VAL A 116 -5.39 1.72 -8.93
N ASP A 117 -4.79 2.73 -9.51
CA ASP A 117 -4.16 2.60 -10.82
C ASP A 117 -2.82 1.85 -10.71
N ASN A 118 -1.86 2.35 -9.95
CA ASN A 118 -0.63 1.64 -9.58
C ASN A 118 -0.42 1.71 -8.06
N PHE A 119 0.22 0.68 -7.49
CA PHE A 119 0.51 0.61 -6.06
C PHE A 119 2.00 0.42 -5.84
N ILE A 120 2.66 1.44 -5.30
CA ILE A 120 4.09 1.43 -4.99
C ILE A 120 4.22 1.41 -3.47
N ASN A 121 4.78 0.33 -2.94
CA ASN A 121 4.88 0.09 -1.50
C ASN A 121 6.29 -0.23 -1.06
N HIS A 122 6.79 0.56 -0.15
CA HIS A 122 8.04 0.37 0.56
C HIS A 122 7.84 -0.07 1.99
N ASP A 123 6.86 0.54 2.66
CA ASP A 123 6.60 0.34 4.07
C ASP A 123 5.59 -0.81 4.29
N PHE A 124 5.08 -0.93 5.51
CA PHE A 124 4.08 -1.93 5.85
C PHE A 124 2.73 -1.61 5.18
N ALA A 125 2.18 -2.59 4.46
CA ALA A 125 0.82 -2.51 3.97
C ALA A 125 0.04 -3.82 4.24
N TYR A 126 -1.14 -3.67 4.84
CA TYR A 126 -2.08 -4.75 5.09
C TYR A 126 -3.45 -4.42 4.47
N VAL A 127 -3.95 -5.32 3.65
CA VAL A 127 -5.29 -5.23 3.04
C VAL A 127 -6.07 -6.49 3.39
N LYS A 128 -7.11 -6.35 4.22
CA LYS A 128 -7.95 -7.50 4.63
C LYS A 128 -8.77 -8.08 3.47
N GLY A 129 -9.19 -7.23 2.55
CA GLY A 129 -9.97 -7.59 1.38
C GLY A 129 -9.10 -7.96 0.18
N GLN A 130 -9.64 -7.69 -1.00
CA GLN A 130 -8.93 -7.83 -2.27
C GLN A 130 -8.26 -6.51 -2.64
N MET A 131 -7.13 -6.60 -3.34
CA MET A 131 -6.51 -5.46 -4.02
C MET A 131 -6.68 -5.61 -5.52
N THR A 132 -7.09 -4.52 -6.18
CA THR A 132 -7.14 -4.41 -7.63
C THR A 132 -6.33 -3.19 -8.07
N ALA A 133 -5.21 -3.43 -8.74
CA ALA A 133 -4.46 -2.41 -9.43
C ALA A 133 -4.67 -2.54 -10.95
N LYS A 134 -5.01 -1.44 -11.63
CA LYS A 134 -5.21 -1.47 -13.10
C LYS A 134 -3.89 -1.68 -13.85
N GLY A 135 -2.79 -1.20 -13.29
CA GLY A 135 -1.44 -1.28 -13.82
C GLY A 135 -0.55 -2.18 -12.98
N LEU A 136 0.44 -1.59 -12.35
CA LEU A 136 1.49 -2.30 -11.62
C LEU A 136 1.30 -2.27 -10.12
N VAL A 137 1.70 -3.35 -9.47
CA VAL A 137 2.04 -3.37 -8.05
C VAL A 137 3.54 -3.57 -7.95
N TYR A 138 4.20 -2.64 -7.29
CA TYR A 138 5.62 -2.71 -6.96
C TYR A 138 5.77 -2.68 -5.45
N ALA A 139 6.45 -3.67 -4.90
CA ALA A 139 6.71 -3.75 -3.47
C ALA A 139 8.18 -4.11 -3.26
N ASP A 140 8.90 -3.31 -2.50
CA ASP A 140 10.30 -3.58 -2.14
C ASP A 140 10.59 -3.18 -0.69
N TYR A 141 11.81 -3.46 -0.23
CA TYR A 141 12.31 -3.19 1.09
C TYR A 141 11.89 -4.22 2.16
N ASN A 142 12.88 -4.86 2.77
CA ASN A 142 12.71 -6.07 3.57
C ASN A 142 12.31 -5.86 5.04
N ASP A 143 12.24 -4.62 5.52
CA ASP A 143 11.95 -4.37 6.94
C ASP A 143 10.45 -4.53 7.28
N HIS A 144 9.56 -4.54 6.27
CA HIS A 144 8.13 -4.58 6.45
C HIS A 144 7.42 -5.48 5.44
N ASN A 145 6.32 -6.11 5.85
CA ASN A 145 5.51 -7.00 5.00
C ASN A 145 4.51 -6.23 4.13
N PHE A 146 4.18 -6.83 3.00
CA PHE A 146 3.02 -6.47 2.19
C PHE A 146 2.04 -7.66 2.16
N GLU A 147 0.86 -7.48 2.74
CA GLU A 147 -0.11 -8.53 2.98
C GLU A 147 -1.47 -8.19 2.35
N VAL A 148 -2.01 -9.06 1.49
CA VAL A 148 -3.35 -8.93 0.90
C VAL A 148 -4.10 -10.24 1.11
N MET A 149 -5.02 -10.27 2.07
CA MET A 149 -5.56 -11.49 2.64
C MET A 149 -6.51 -12.26 1.72
N LYS A 150 -7.22 -11.58 0.79
CA LYS A 150 -8.14 -12.25 -0.15
C LYS A 150 -7.62 -12.29 -1.58
N GLY A 151 -6.40 -11.78 -1.80
CA GLY A 151 -5.73 -11.84 -3.08
C GLY A 151 -5.64 -10.52 -3.82
N ILE A 152 -4.77 -10.53 -4.81
CA ILE A 152 -4.34 -9.38 -5.58
C ILE A 152 -4.59 -9.61 -7.07
N SER A 153 -5.09 -8.59 -7.75
CA SER A 153 -5.25 -8.55 -9.19
C SER A 153 -4.57 -7.31 -9.75
N ALA A 154 -3.64 -7.49 -10.68
CA ALA A 154 -2.91 -6.40 -11.33
C ALA A 154 -2.52 -6.81 -12.76
N ARG A 155 -2.13 -5.84 -13.59
CA ARG A 155 -1.47 -6.15 -14.86
C ARG A 155 -0.10 -6.80 -14.62
N GLY A 156 0.67 -6.27 -13.70
CA GLY A 156 1.96 -6.85 -13.30
C GLY A 156 2.23 -6.66 -11.81
N ILE A 157 2.95 -7.61 -11.23
CA ILE A 157 3.36 -7.55 -9.83
C ILE A 157 4.86 -7.79 -9.79
N ILE A 158 5.58 -6.89 -9.16
CA ILE A 158 7.02 -6.96 -8.92
C ILE A 158 7.25 -6.85 -7.41
N VAL A 159 7.83 -7.87 -6.84
CA VAL A 159 8.27 -7.90 -5.45
C VAL A 159 9.78 -8.03 -5.41
N SER A 160 10.44 -7.15 -4.72
CA SER A 160 11.90 -7.16 -4.57
C SER A 160 12.26 -7.01 -3.10
N ASP A 161 12.96 -8.01 -2.56
CA ASP A 161 13.45 -8.01 -1.17
C ASP A 161 12.37 -7.64 -0.13
N LYS A 162 11.15 -8.19 -0.29
CA LYS A 162 10.01 -7.91 0.60
C LYS A 162 9.22 -9.18 0.90
N ALA A 163 8.92 -9.40 2.18
CA ALA A 163 8.01 -10.46 2.57
C ALA A 163 6.57 -10.12 2.14
N THR A 164 5.91 -11.08 1.49
CA THR A 164 4.55 -10.90 0.99
C THR A 164 3.64 -12.05 1.39
N GLN A 165 2.36 -11.74 1.62
CA GLN A 165 1.32 -12.74 1.82
C GLN A 165 0.12 -12.42 0.94
N PHE A 166 -0.12 -13.27 -0.06
CA PHE A 166 -1.27 -13.17 -0.96
C PHE A 166 -1.98 -14.52 -1.03
N GLU A 167 -3.30 -14.55 -0.80
CA GLU A 167 -4.09 -15.78 -0.95
C GLU A 167 -4.19 -16.20 -2.43
N VAL A 168 -4.42 -15.23 -3.32
CA VAL A 168 -4.56 -15.44 -4.76
C VAL A 168 -3.84 -14.33 -5.52
N ILE A 169 -3.10 -14.71 -6.55
CA ILE A 169 -2.43 -13.76 -7.47
C ILE A 169 -3.06 -13.92 -8.86
N LYS A 170 -3.52 -12.79 -9.43
CA LYS A 170 -3.99 -12.67 -10.81
C LYS A 170 -3.19 -11.57 -11.50
N ALA A 171 -2.21 -11.92 -12.32
CA ALA A 171 -1.39 -10.97 -13.05
C ALA A 171 -0.96 -11.54 -14.40
N GLU A 172 -0.70 -10.68 -15.39
CA GLU A 172 -0.10 -11.08 -16.67
C GLU A 172 1.35 -11.52 -16.45
N PHE A 173 2.05 -10.91 -15.49
CA PHE A 173 3.37 -11.35 -15.04
C PHE A 173 3.53 -11.10 -13.52
N TYR A 174 4.32 -11.98 -12.90
CA TYR A 174 4.73 -11.88 -11.49
C TYR A 174 6.23 -12.12 -11.39
N ILE A 175 6.93 -11.15 -10.84
CA ILE A 175 8.37 -11.21 -10.57
C ILE A 175 8.54 -11.12 -9.06
N ASN A 176 9.19 -12.11 -8.49
CA ASN A 176 9.60 -12.12 -7.09
C ASN A 176 11.11 -12.29 -7.03
N GLU A 177 11.79 -11.23 -6.67
CA GLU A 177 13.24 -11.26 -6.40
C GLU A 177 13.40 -11.41 -4.89
N ASP A 178 13.43 -12.65 -4.41
CA ASP A 178 13.84 -12.91 -3.04
C ASP A 178 15.29 -12.46 -2.89
N GLY A 179 15.59 -11.66 -1.88
CA GLY A 179 16.93 -11.12 -1.60
C GLY A 179 17.99 -12.16 -1.27
N SER A 180 17.76 -13.42 -1.61
CA SER A 180 18.65 -14.57 -1.50
C SER A 180 19.71 -14.63 -2.62
N GLY A 181 19.91 -13.55 -3.36
CA GLY A 181 21.00 -13.37 -4.29
C GLY A 181 22.33 -13.24 -3.57
N GLY A 182 22.90 -14.38 -3.17
CA GLY A 182 24.27 -14.47 -2.67
C GLY A 182 25.34 -14.24 -3.73
#